data_2ca1f5e171072a450ff6835ca2613f6f
#
_entry.id   2ca1f5e171072a450ff6835ca2613f6f
#
_cell.length_a   1.000
_cell.length_b   1.000
_cell.length_c   1.000
_cell.angle_alpha   90.00
_cell.angle_beta   90.00
_cell.angle_gamma   90.00
#
_symmetry.space_group_name_H-M   'P 1'
#
loop_
_entity.id
_entity.type
_entity.pdbx_description
1 polymer ?
#
loop_
_entity_poly.entity_id
_entity_poly.type
_entity_poly.pdbx_seq_one_letter_code
_entity_poly.pdbx_strand_id
1 'polypeptide(L)'
;MAANKSFFGAEGLLPTFQRGGDLFESKLSKEADIIAALYLLVIGVLSTLGNGYVIFMACKRKKKLRPAEIMTINLAFCDFGISVTGKPFSIVSFFSHRWVFGWGVCQWYGWVGFFFGCGSLITMTVVSFDRYMKICHLRYGTWLKRSHAFTSLFFIWIYASFWATLPLVGVGNYAPEPFGTSCTLDWWLAQVSLKGQVFVVSILIFCLLLPTAVIVFSYAKIIAKVKSSAQEVAHFDTRNQNNHTLEIKLTKVAMLICAGFLIAWIPYAIVSMWSAFGNPDSVPIEFSVVPTLLAKSAAMYNPIIYQVVDYKFNCCRPRKSLQKSNSRIYAISSCRRSLPSTEESVGKHEE
;
A
#
# COMPACT_ATOMS: atom_id res chain seq x y z
N MET A 1 17.60 36.14 2.11
CA MET A 1 17.11 37.19 1.17
C MET A 1 17.89 37.23 -0.14
N ALA A 2 18.18 36.08 -0.79
CA ALA A 2 18.99 36.06 -2.04
C ALA A 2 18.46 35.03 -3.07
N ALA A 3 17.19 34.65 -3.04
CA ALA A 3 16.62 33.68 -3.94
C ALA A 3 15.66 34.27 -5.00
N ASN A 4 15.60 35.59 -5.16
CA ASN A 4 14.51 36.24 -5.89
C ASN A 4 14.93 36.90 -7.23
N LYS A 5 16.09 36.60 -7.81
CA LYS A 5 16.52 37.28 -9.05
C LYS A 5 16.53 36.42 -10.33
N SER A 6 16.29 35.12 -10.29
CA SER A 6 16.20 34.30 -11.52
C SER A 6 14.76 33.97 -11.98
N PHE A 7 13.75 34.42 -11.25
CA PHE A 7 12.34 34.10 -11.50
C PHE A 7 11.65 34.98 -12.54
N PHE A 8 12.15 36.22 -12.78
CA PHE A 8 11.47 37.22 -13.61
C PHE A 8 11.54 37.01 -15.13
N GLY A 9 12.31 36.03 -15.61
CA GLY A 9 12.37 35.72 -17.06
C GLY A 9 11.38 34.62 -17.53
N ALA A 10 10.71 33.91 -16.61
CA ALA A 10 9.88 32.73 -16.91
C ALA A 10 8.36 32.97 -16.72
N GLU A 11 7.94 34.22 -16.48
CA GLU A 11 6.52 34.54 -16.21
C GLU A 11 5.56 34.11 -17.33
N GLY A 12 6.02 34.05 -18.58
CA GLY A 12 5.25 33.57 -19.71
C GLY A 12 5.00 32.06 -19.77
N LEU A 13 5.81 31.28 -19.03
CA LEU A 13 5.77 29.82 -19.03
C LEU A 13 5.02 29.24 -17.81
N LEU A 14 4.72 30.06 -16.79
CA LEU A 14 4.00 29.63 -15.62
C LEU A 14 2.49 29.54 -15.91
N PRO A 15 1.80 28.51 -15.35
CA PRO A 15 0.35 28.41 -15.41
C PRO A 15 -0.34 29.67 -14.86
N THR A 16 -1.53 29.99 -15.38
CA THR A 16 -2.29 31.17 -14.96
C THR A 16 -2.56 31.23 -13.47
N PHE A 17 -2.76 30.08 -12.81
CA PHE A 17 -2.96 30.02 -11.36
C PHE A 17 -1.70 30.42 -10.54
N GLN A 18 -0.51 30.45 -11.16
CA GLN A 18 0.75 30.90 -10.55
C GLN A 18 1.11 32.35 -10.92
N ARG A 19 0.45 32.94 -11.91
CA ARG A 19 0.82 34.27 -12.47
C ARG A 19 0.30 35.47 -11.70
N GLY A 20 -0.66 35.31 -10.80
CA GLY A 20 -1.19 36.46 -10.08
C GLY A 20 -2.27 36.08 -9.10
N GLY A 21 -1.93 36.02 -7.83
CA GLY A 21 -2.85 35.72 -6.76
C GLY A 21 -2.17 34.96 -5.62
N ASP A 22 -2.90 34.78 -4.53
CA ASP A 22 -2.44 33.94 -3.42
C ASP A 22 -2.50 32.46 -3.83
N LEU A 23 -1.32 31.82 -3.90
CA LEU A 23 -1.19 30.40 -4.23
C LEU A 23 -1.87 29.48 -3.20
N PHE A 24 -2.11 29.99 -2.00
CA PHE A 24 -2.75 29.27 -0.91
C PHE A 24 -4.25 29.51 -0.80
N GLU A 25 -4.84 30.36 -1.65
CA GLU A 25 -6.28 30.54 -1.72
C GLU A 25 -6.93 29.45 -2.58
N SER A 26 -8.07 28.91 -2.12
CA SER A 26 -8.81 27.93 -2.91
C SER A 26 -9.31 28.53 -4.21
N LYS A 27 -9.15 27.80 -5.29
CA LYS A 27 -9.69 28.13 -6.62
C LYS A 27 -11.02 27.38 -6.91
N LEU A 28 -11.54 26.68 -5.91
CA LEU A 28 -12.82 25.92 -5.99
C LEU A 28 -13.96 26.73 -5.42
N SER A 29 -15.20 26.30 -5.72
CA SER A 29 -16.36 26.80 -5.00
C SER A 29 -16.36 26.36 -3.54
N LYS A 30 -17.01 27.13 -2.66
CA LYS A 30 -17.10 26.79 -1.23
C LYS A 30 -17.76 25.43 -1.00
N GLU A 31 -18.75 25.10 -1.81
CA GLU A 31 -19.45 23.82 -1.76
C GLU A 31 -18.53 22.66 -2.13
N ALA A 32 -17.71 22.82 -3.18
CA ALA A 32 -16.72 21.82 -3.60
C ALA A 32 -15.65 21.58 -2.51
N ASP A 33 -15.17 22.65 -1.87
CA ASP A 33 -14.23 22.56 -0.75
C ASP A 33 -14.84 21.81 0.43
N ILE A 34 -16.08 22.10 0.81
CA ILE A 34 -16.78 21.40 1.91
C ILE A 34 -16.98 19.92 1.57
N ILE A 35 -17.37 19.59 0.33
CA ILE A 35 -17.52 18.21 -0.12
C ILE A 35 -16.16 17.48 -0.06
N ALA A 36 -15.10 18.11 -0.52
CA ALA A 36 -13.74 17.54 -0.45
C ALA A 36 -13.27 17.34 1.00
N ALA A 37 -13.55 18.31 1.89
CA ALA A 37 -13.22 18.19 3.31
C ALA A 37 -13.94 17.02 3.98
N LEU A 38 -15.26 16.90 3.76
CA LEU A 38 -16.07 15.80 4.30
C LEU A 38 -15.62 14.45 3.75
N TYR A 39 -15.34 14.37 2.45
CA TYR A 39 -14.78 13.16 1.83
C TYR A 39 -13.45 12.76 2.49
N LEU A 40 -12.50 13.69 2.63
CA LEU A 40 -11.21 13.45 3.27
C LEU A 40 -11.34 13.08 4.76
N LEU A 41 -12.33 13.64 5.47
CA LEU A 41 -12.61 13.29 6.86
C LEU A 41 -13.04 11.82 6.97
N VAL A 42 -13.99 11.38 6.15
CA VAL A 42 -14.48 9.99 6.15
C VAL A 42 -13.35 9.01 5.83
N ILE A 43 -12.63 9.22 4.72
CA ILE A 43 -11.53 8.33 4.35
C ILE A 43 -10.35 8.40 5.33
N GLY A 44 -10.14 9.56 5.95
CA GLY A 44 -9.12 9.75 6.98
C GLY A 44 -9.39 8.92 8.23
N VAL A 45 -10.61 8.97 8.73
CA VAL A 45 -11.06 8.15 9.88
C VAL A 45 -10.97 6.66 9.55
N LEU A 46 -11.54 6.23 8.42
CA LEU A 46 -11.52 4.82 8.02
C LEU A 46 -10.08 4.29 7.82
N SER A 47 -9.23 5.07 7.18
CA SER A 47 -7.82 4.70 6.97
C SER A 47 -7.05 4.63 8.29
N THR A 48 -7.22 5.62 9.18
CA THR A 48 -6.53 5.66 10.48
C THR A 48 -6.97 4.49 11.37
N LEU A 49 -8.27 4.24 11.48
CA LEU A 49 -8.80 3.13 12.29
C LEU A 49 -8.42 1.78 11.70
N GLY A 50 -8.55 1.61 10.39
CA GLY A 50 -8.25 0.35 9.71
C GLY A 50 -6.78 -0.05 9.78
N ASN A 51 -5.88 0.85 9.42
CA ASN A 51 -4.44 0.58 9.46
C ASN A 51 -3.90 0.56 10.89
N GLY A 52 -4.42 1.43 11.78
CA GLY A 52 -4.11 1.40 13.21
C GLY A 52 -4.50 0.07 13.86
N TYR A 53 -5.66 -0.50 13.49
CA TYR A 53 -6.06 -1.83 13.93
C TYR A 53 -5.11 -2.93 13.47
N VAL A 54 -4.65 -2.90 12.22
CA VAL A 54 -3.67 -3.87 11.68
C VAL A 54 -2.37 -3.81 12.50
N ILE A 55 -1.84 -2.60 12.76
CA ILE A 55 -0.62 -2.39 13.54
C ILE A 55 -0.81 -2.88 14.98
N PHE A 56 -1.93 -2.49 15.64
CA PHE A 56 -2.24 -2.89 17.00
C PHE A 56 -2.31 -4.41 17.15
N MET A 57 -2.96 -5.10 16.20
CA MET A 57 -3.05 -6.56 16.20
C MET A 57 -1.69 -7.23 16.01
N ALA A 58 -0.82 -6.64 15.19
CA ALA A 58 0.55 -7.10 15.02
C ALA A 58 1.37 -6.99 16.31
N CYS A 59 1.23 -5.87 17.06
CA CYS A 59 1.90 -5.65 18.34
C CYS A 59 1.43 -6.63 19.43
N LYS A 60 0.15 -6.98 19.45
CA LYS A 60 -0.41 -7.97 20.43
C LYS A 60 -0.01 -9.42 20.14
N ARG A 61 0.57 -9.69 18.99
CA ARG A 61 0.87 -11.05 18.55
C ARG A 61 2.10 -11.63 19.25
N LYS A 62 1.92 -12.74 19.96
CA LYS A 62 3.01 -13.45 20.67
C LYS A 62 3.90 -14.30 19.74
N LYS A 63 3.41 -14.67 18.55
CA LYS A 63 4.15 -15.51 17.59
C LYS A 63 5.04 -14.68 16.67
N LYS A 64 6.20 -15.21 16.28
CA LYS A 64 7.09 -14.56 15.31
C LYS A 64 6.37 -14.30 14.00
N LEU A 65 6.48 -13.08 13.48
CA LEU A 65 5.89 -12.66 12.21
C LEU A 65 6.57 -13.35 11.03
N ARG A 66 5.76 -13.74 10.06
CA ARG A 66 6.24 -14.24 8.76
C ARG A 66 6.70 -13.07 7.88
N PRO A 67 7.60 -13.29 6.89
CA PRO A 67 8.06 -12.21 5.99
C PRO A 67 6.93 -11.41 5.35
N ALA A 68 5.89 -12.08 4.84
CA ALA A 68 4.73 -11.41 4.25
C ALA A 68 3.96 -10.53 5.25
N GLU A 69 3.86 -10.96 6.50
CA GLU A 69 3.19 -10.19 7.56
C GLU A 69 3.99 -8.93 7.93
N ILE A 70 5.32 -9.00 7.92
CA ILE A 70 6.20 -7.84 8.12
C ILE A 70 5.94 -6.79 7.05
N MET A 71 5.86 -7.20 5.77
CA MET A 71 5.56 -6.28 4.66
C MET A 71 4.15 -5.70 4.74
N THR A 72 3.15 -6.50 5.15
CA THR A 72 1.78 -6.02 5.37
C THR A 72 1.72 -4.97 6.48
N ILE A 73 2.46 -5.17 7.58
CA ILE A 73 2.55 -4.20 8.68
C ILE A 73 3.24 -2.92 8.22
N ASN A 74 4.30 -3.03 7.41
CA ASN A 74 4.97 -1.86 6.84
C ASN A 74 4.02 -1.05 5.94
N LEU A 75 3.23 -1.72 5.10
CA LEU A 75 2.22 -1.05 4.29
C LEU A 75 1.18 -0.34 5.15
N ALA A 76 0.68 -1.01 6.20
CA ALA A 76 -0.23 -0.39 7.16
C ALA A 76 0.41 0.79 7.90
N PHE A 77 1.71 0.73 8.20
CA PHE A 77 2.46 1.84 8.80
C PHE A 77 2.56 3.04 7.86
N CYS A 78 2.83 2.84 6.57
CA CYS A 78 2.83 3.91 5.57
C CYS A 78 1.45 4.58 5.47
N ASP A 79 0.39 3.78 5.35
CA ASP A 79 -0.99 4.27 5.18
C ASP A 79 -1.52 4.96 6.46
N PHE A 80 -1.17 4.46 7.63
CA PHE A 80 -1.44 5.10 8.92
C PHE A 80 -0.68 6.42 9.04
N GLY A 81 0.62 6.42 8.71
CA GLY A 81 1.47 7.60 8.75
C GLY A 81 0.89 8.75 7.92
N ILE A 82 0.60 8.50 6.62
CA ILE A 82 0.02 9.53 5.74
C ILE A 82 -1.37 9.99 6.21
N SER A 83 -2.12 9.11 6.88
CA SER A 83 -3.46 9.43 7.36
C SER A 83 -3.45 10.34 8.59
N VAL A 84 -2.54 10.13 9.52
CA VAL A 84 -2.46 10.93 10.76
C VAL A 84 -1.61 12.19 10.61
N THR A 85 -0.61 12.17 9.72
CA THR A 85 0.31 13.30 9.53
C THR A 85 -0.02 14.18 8.32
N GLY A 86 -0.78 13.69 7.35
CA GLY A 86 -1.12 14.41 6.12
C GLY A 86 -2.58 14.87 6.08
N LYS A 87 -3.54 13.94 6.18
CA LYS A 87 -4.97 14.26 5.95
C LYS A 87 -5.54 15.38 6.83
N PRO A 88 -5.21 15.53 8.14
CA PRO A 88 -5.76 16.61 8.96
C PRO A 88 -5.48 18.00 8.38
N PHE A 89 -4.29 18.22 7.81
CA PHE A 89 -3.92 19.51 7.20
C PHE A 89 -4.78 19.82 5.97
N SER A 90 -4.98 18.85 5.08
CA SER A 90 -5.88 19.04 3.92
C SER A 90 -7.32 19.28 4.36
N ILE A 91 -7.84 18.55 5.36
CA ILE A 91 -9.21 18.71 5.85
C ILE A 91 -9.43 20.13 6.36
N VAL A 92 -8.52 20.62 7.23
CA VAL A 92 -8.59 21.99 7.75
C VAL A 92 -8.49 23.01 6.63
N SER A 93 -7.57 22.81 5.66
CA SER A 93 -7.39 23.71 4.53
C SER A 93 -8.61 23.80 3.64
N PHE A 94 -9.28 22.70 3.34
CA PHE A 94 -10.51 22.69 2.56
C PHE A 94 -11.66 23.37 3.30
N PHE A 95 -11.84 23.13 4.62
CA PHE A 95 -12.84 23.86 5.41
C PHE A 95 -12.54 25.37 5.53
N SER A 96 -11.27 25.76 5.49
CA SER A 96 -10.84 27.16 5.55
C SER A 96 -10.80 27.84 4.18
N HIS A 97 -11.13 27.14 3.10
CA HIS A 97 -11.04 27.59 1.70
C HIS A 97 -9.66 28.14 1.33
N ARG A 98 -8.62 27.72 2.02
CA ARG A 98 -7.21 28.09 1.77
C ARG A 98 -6.26 27.19 2.56
N TRP A 99 -5.01 27.13 2.11
CA TRP A 99 -3.94 26.56 2.92
C TRP A 99 -3.53 27.53 4.02
N VAL A 100 -3.83 27.21 5.27
CA VAL A 100 -3.65 28.10 6.42
C VAL A 100 -2.31 27.93 7.14
N PHE A 101 -1.49 26.97 6.75
CA PHE A 101 -0.31 26.54 7.52
C PHE A 101 1.01 27.15 7.01
N GLY A 102 0.98 27.95 5.95
CA GLY A 102 2.15 28.59 5.38
C GLY A 102 3.07 27.65 4.60
N TRP A 103 4.17 28.23 4.10
CA TRP A 103 5.06 27.58 3.13
C TRP A 103 5.85 26.40 3.73
N GLY A 104 6.42 26.54 4.92
CA GLY A 104 7.22 25.47 5.55
C GLY A 104 6.42 24.20 5.81
N VAL A 105 5.17 24.36 6.27
CA VAL A 105 4.27 23.21 6.47
C VAL A 105 3.80 22.63 5.13
N CYS A 106 3.66 23.44 4.09
CA CYS A 106 3.38 22.97 2.73
C CYS A 106 4.48 22.04 2.21
N GLN A 107 5.74 22.43 2.36
CA GLN A 107 6.89 21.59 2.00
C GLN A 107 6.93 20.29 2.81
N TRP A 108 6.76 20.38 4.13
CA TRP A 108 6.69 19.21 5.01
C TRP A 108 5.54 18.27 4.64
N TYR A 109 4.37 18.81 4.36
CA TYR A 109 3.20 18.05 3.94
C TYR A 109 3.45 17.31 2.62
N GLY A 110 4.04 17.97 1.62
CA GLY A 110 4.43 17.36 0.36
C GLY A 110 5.45 16.24 0.58
N TRP A 111 6.45 16.49 1.44
CA TRP A 111 7.45 15.50 1.83
C TRP A 111 6.81 14.26 2.48
N VAL A 112 5.95 14.44 3.48
CA VAL A 112 5.24 13.35 4.16
C VAL A 112 4.44 12.51 3.16
N GLY A 113 3.68 13.17 2.27
CA GLY A 113 2.87 12.52 1.25
C GLY A 113 3.72 11.66 0.32
N PHE A 114 4.83 12.21 -0.16
CA PHE A 114 5.72 11.51 -1.07
C PHE A 114 6.53 10.40 -0.36
N PHE A 115 7.01 10.64 0.85
CA PHE A 115 7.75 9.67 1.66
C PHE A 115 6.94 8.40 1.93
N PHE A 116 5.75 8.53 2.49
CA PHE A 116 4.90 7.38 2.78
C PHE A 116 4.30 6.77 1.50
N GLY A 117 3.96 7.59 0.50
CA GLY A 117 3.47 7.10 -0.78
C GLY A 117 4.51 6.25 -1.52
N CYS A 118 5.75 6.71 -1.57
CA CYS A 118 6.88 5.96 -2.12
C CYS A 118 7.13 4.68 -1.30
N GLY A 119 7.12 4.77 0.04
CA GLY A 119 7.24 3.62 0.92
C GLY A 119 6.17 2.55 0.65
N SER A 120 4.90 2.95 0.45
CA SER A 120 3.81 2.04 0.09
C SER A 120 4.04 1.37 -1.27
N LEU A 121 4.38 2.14 -2.31
CA LEU A 121 4.58 1.61 -3.66
C LEU A 121 5.75 0.63 -3.73
N ILE A 122 6.90 0.98 -3.14
CA ILE A 122 8.08 0.08 -3.13
C ILE A 122 7.81 -1.16 -2.27
N THR A 123 7.07 -1.05 -1.16
CA THR A 123 6.63 -2.23 -0.39
C THR A 123 5.78 -3.17 -1.24
N MET A 124 4.81 -2.65 -1.99
CA MET A 124 3.98 -3.45 -2.91
C MET A 124 4.81 -4.07 -4.03
N THR A 125 5.82 -3.38 -4.53
CA THR A 125 6.75 -3.90 -5.55
C THR A 125 7.53 -5.10 -5.01
N VAL A 126 8.10 -4.99 -3.81
CA VAL A 126 8.81 -6.10 -3.15
C VAL A 126 7.87 -7.27 -2.88
N VAL A 127 6.65 -7.01 -2.41
CA VAL A 127 5.64 -8.06 -2.17
C VAL A 127 5.26 -8.77 -3.47
N SER A 128 5.00 -8.04 -4.55
CA SER A 128 4.61 -8.64 -5.84
C SER A 128 5.73 -9.52 -6.42
N PHE A 129 6.98 -9.06 -6.31
CA PHE A 129 8.14 -9.85 -6.72
C PHE A 129 8.33 -11.10 -5.85
N ASP A 130 8.17 -11.00 -4.51
CA ASP A 130 8.17 -12.16 -3.60
C ASP A 130 7.10 -13.19 -3.99
N ARG A 131 5.87 -12.74 -4.32
CA ARG A 131 4.81 -13.63 -4.79
C ARG A 131 5.16 -14.31 -6.10
N TYR A 132 5.73 -13.57 -7.06
CA TYR A 132 6.20 -14.11 -8.32
C TYR A 132 7.26 -15.22 -8.10
N MET A 133 8.27 -14.95 -7.28
CA MET A 133 9.31 -15.93 -6.98
C MET A 133 8.78 -17.19 -6.30
N LYS A 134 7.83 -17.07 -5.37
CA LYS A 134 7.24 -18.22 -4.66
C LYS A 134 6.35 -19.08 -5.55
N ILE A 135 5.64 -18.51 -6.50
CA ILE A 135 4.67 -19.24 -7.34
C ILE A 135 5.32 -19.76 -8.61
N CYS A 136 6.14 -18.96 -9.26
CA CYS A 136 6.74 -19.32 -10.54
C CYS A 136 8.06 -20.07 -10.39
N HIS A 137 8.79 -19.88 -9.28
CA HIS A 137 10.12 -20.44 -9.04
C HIS A 137 10.19 -21.15 -7.69
N LEU A 138 9.57 -22.33 -7.59
CA LEU A 138 9.40 -23.10 -6.33
C LEU A 138 10.71 -23.33 -5.56
N ARG A 139 11.86 -23.46 -6.25
CA ARG A 139 13.19 -23.60 -5.60
C ARG A 139 13.56 -22.38 -4.73
N TYR A 140 13.07 -21.20 -5.05
CA TYR A 140 13.31 -19.96 -4.31
C TYR A 140 12.25 -19.67 -3.23
N GLY A 141 11.15 -20.41 -3.20
CA GLY A 141 10.05 -20.20 -2.24
C GLY A 141 10.45 -20.37 -0.78
N THR A 142 11.52 -21.14 -0.51
CA THR A 142 12.13 -21.34 0.82
C THR A 142 13.21 -20.30 1.15
N TRP A 143 13.64 -19.50 0.18
CA TRP A 143 14.78 -18.61 0.32
C TRP A 143 14.46 -17.32 1.09
N LEU A 144 13.23 -16.82 1.03
CA LEU A 144 12.85 -15.59 1.73
C LEU A 144 12.73 -15.82 3.25
N LYS A 145 13.84 -15.62 3.94
CA LYS A 145 13.92 -15.65 5.42
C LYS A 145 13.40 -14.32 5.99
N ARG A 146 13.08 -14.34 7.29
CA ARG A 146 12.67 -13.15 8.04
C ARG A 146 13.72 -12.01 7.98
N SER A 147 15.00 -12.35 8.00
CA SER A 147 16.09 -11.37 7.84
C SER A 147 16.00 -10.60 6.53
N HIS A 148 15.72 -11.28 5.41
CA HIS A 148 15.56 -10.62 4.12
C HIS A 148 14.39 -9.62 4.10
N ALA A 149 13.30 -9.89 4.83
CA ALA A 149 12.20 -8.94 4.97
C ALA A 149 12.66 -7.66 5.68
N PHE A 150 13.41 -7.75 6.78
CA PHE A 150 13.95 -6.57 7.47
C PHE A 150 14.99 -5.83 6.63
N THR A 151 15.86 -6.54 5.92
CA THR A 151 16.79 -5.92 4.96
C THR A 151 16.04 -5.19 3.86
N SER A 152 14.97 -5.76 3.32
CA SER A 152 14.11 -5.08 2.34
C SER A 152 13.48 -3.82 2.92
N LEU A 153 12.97 -3.86 4.17
CA LEU A 153 12.44 -2.67 4.84
C LEU A 153 13.48 -1.56 4.95
N PHE A 154 14.70 -1.90 5.34
CA PHE A 154 15.79 -0.93 5.43
C PHE A 154 16.03 -0.22 4.10
N PHE A 155 16.09 -0.97 2.99
CA PHE A 155 16.25 -0.37 1.66
C PHE A 155 15.01 0.40 1.19
N ILE A 156 13.80 -0.05 1.50
CA ILE A 156 12.56 0.67 1.20
C ILE A 156 12.58 2.06 1.84
N TRP A 157 12.94 2.15 3.11
CA TRP A 157 12.96 3.42 3.84
C TRP A 157 14.10 4.34 3.42
N ILE A 158 15.29 3.81 3.09
CA ILE A 158 16.37 4.60 2.49
C ILE A 158 15.92 5.17 1.14
N TYR A 159 15.31 4.36 0.29
CA TYR A 159 14.84 4.76 -1.02
C TYR A 159 13.78 5.86 -0.92
N ALA A 160 12.77 5.67 -0.07
CA ALA A 160 11.72 6.65 0.15
C ALA A 160 12.29 7.97 0.73
N SER A 161 13.20 7.89 1.70
CA SER A 161 13.87 9.06 2.28
C SER A 161 14.70 9.82 1.23
N PHE A 162 15.47 9.11 0.43
CA PHE A 162 16.31 9.71 -0.61
C PHE A 162 15.45 10.54 -1.57
N TRP A 163 14.46 9.93 -2.21
CA TRP A 163 13.64 10.62 -3.21
C TRP A 163 12.79 11.75 -2.61
N ALA A 164 12.20 11.53 -1.43
CA ALA A 164 11.40 12.56 -0.76
C ALA A 164 12.22 13.77 -0.30
N THR A 165 13.50 13.59 0.04
CA THR A 165 14.31 14.69 0.59
C THR A 165 14.97 15.52 -0.50
N LEU A 166 15.13 15.03 -1.72
CA LEU A 166 15.73 15.77 -2.84
C LEU A 166 15.09 17.16 -3.05
N PRO A 167 13.74 17.32 -3.04
CA PRO A 167 13.13 18.64 -3.17
C PRO A 167 13.50 19.62 -2.05
N LEU A 168 13.68 19.12 -0.82
CA LEU A 168 14.02 19.95 0.33
C LEU A 168 15.47 20.47 0.28
N VAL A 169 16.36 19.79 -0.44
CA VAL A 169 17.77 20.19 -0.64
C VAL A 169 17.98 20.90 -1.98
N GLY A 170 16.89 21.30 -2.66
CA GLY A 170 16.94 22.12 -3.88
C GLY A 170 17.12 21.32 -5.17
N VAL A 171 16.85 20.00 -5.15
CA VAL A 171 16.71 19.17 -6.36
C VAL A 171 15.23 18.88 -6.55
N GLY A 172 14.52 19.76 -7.24
CA GLY A 172 13.06 19.81 -7.26
C GLY A 172 12.49 20.78 -6.23
N ASN A 173 11.19 20.72 -6.01
CA ASN A 173 10.48 21.54 -5.04
C ASN A 173 9.16 20.89 -4.62
N TYR A 174 8.61 21.29 -3.47
CA TYR A 174 7.23 21.06 -3.08
C TYR A 174 6.47 22.39 -3.16
N ALA A 175 5.29 22.37 -3.75
CA ALA A 175 4.48 23.56 -4.01
C ALA A 175 2.98 23.28 -3.78
N PRO A 176 2.15 24.34 -3.64
CA PRO A 176 0.70 24.17 -3.62
C PRO A 176 0.18 23.52 -4.89
N GLU A 177 -0.83 22.68 -4.73
CA GLU A 177 -1.64 22.16 -5.85
C GLU A 177 -2.39 23.32 -6.54
N PRO A 178 -2.81 23.19 -7.81
CA PRO A 178 -3.49 24.27 -8.55
C PRO A 178 -4.73 24.82 -7.83
N PHE A 179 -5.43 23.98 -7.07
CA PHE A 179 -6.61 24.37 -6.31
C PHE A 179 -6.31 25.02 -4.94
N GLY A 180 -5.04 25.13 -4.52
CA GLY A 180 -4.58 25.97 -3.40
C GLY A 180 -4.70 25.35 -1.99
N THR A 181 -5.48 24.32 -1.74
CA THR A 181 -5.78 23.76 -0.41
C THR A 181 -4.95 22.52 -0.05
N SER A 182 -3.95 22.17 -0.85
CA SER A 182 -3.06 21.03 -0.65
C SER A 182 -1.70 21.30 -1.27
N CYS A 183 -0.67 20.54 -0.90
CA CYS A 183 0.68 20.67 -1.44
C CYS A 183 1.20 19.33 -1.97
N THR A 184 2.05 19.38 -3.00
CA THR A 184 2.61 18.22 -3.67
C THR A 184 3.98 18.53 -4.26
N LEU A 185 4.57 17.58 -4.99
CA LEU A 185 5.72 17.87 -5.84
C LEU A 185 5.37 18.95 -6.86
N ASP A 186 6.31 19.87 -7.09
CA ASP A 186 6.18 20.92 -8.09
C ASP A 186 6.42 20.33 -9.50
N TRP A 187 5.35 19.82 -10.10
CA TRP A 187 5.39 19.23 -11.44
C TRP A 187 5.69 20.27 -12.54
N TRP A 188 5.30 21.53 -12.30
CA TRP A 188 5.48 22.64 -13.26
C TRP A 188 6.92 23.09 -13.37
N LEU A 189 7.76 22.74 -12.39
CA LEU A 189 9.19 23.04 -12.41
C LEU A 189 9.89 22.45 -13.66
N ALA A 190 9.34 21.36 -14.21
CA ALA A 190 9.82 20.75 -15.44
C ALA A 190 9.69 21.65 -16.68
N GLN A 191 8.75 22.60 -16.67
CA GLN A 191 8.53 23.53 -17.77
C GLN A 191 9.47 24.73 -17.75
N VAL A 192 9.96 25.11 -16.56
CA VAL A 192 10.72 26.36 -16.37
C VAL A 192 12.22 26.12 -16.17
N SER A 193 12.66 24.89 -15.93
CA SER A 193 14.08 24.61 -15.75
C SER A 193 14.48 23.20 -16.16
N LEU A 194 15.66 23.08 -16.81
CA LEU A 194 16.23 21.76 -17.15
C LEU A 194 16.46 20.89 -15.91
N LYS A 195 16.87 21.49 -14.78
CA LYS A 195 17.05 20.79 -13.52
C LYS A 195 15.73 20.21 -13.01
N GLY A 196 14.64 20.99 -13.08
CA GLY A 196 13.29 20.54 -12.74
C GLY A 196 12.81 19.43 -13.67
N GLN A 197 13.06 19.55 -14.97
CA GLN A 197 12.72 18.53 -15.96
C GLN A 197 13.42 17.20 -15.66
N VAL A 198 14.73 17.21 -15.44
CA VAL A 198 15.51 16.02 -15.08
C VAL A 198 14.99 15.38 -13.79
N PHE A 199 14.69 16.19 -12.78
CA PHE A 199 14.12 15.71 -11.51
C PHE A 199 12.76 15.03 -11.71
N VAL A 200 11.82 15.68 -12.39
CA VAL A 200 10.47 15.14 -12.63
C VAL A 200 10.54 13.87 -13.47
N VAL A 201 11.35 13.84 -14.54
CA VAL A 201 11.55 12.61 -15.34
C VAL A 201 12.14 11.49 -14.49
N SER A 202 13.11 11.79 -13.62
CA SER A 202 13.69 10.78 -12.73
C SER A 202 12.65 10.21 -11.75
N ILE A 203 11.83 11.05 -11.14
CA ILE A 203 10.71 10.62 -10.27
C ILE A 203 9.73 9.72 -11.04
N LEU A 204 9.33 10.11 -12.24
CA LEU A 204 8.41 9.33 -13.07
C LEU A 204 9.00 7.95 -13.41
N ILE A 205 10.27 7.89 -13.75
CA ILE A 205 10.93 6.60 -14.10
C ILE A 205 11.10 5.74 -12.85
N PHE A 206 11.76 6.25 -11.82
CA PHE A 206 12.20 5.45 -10.67
C PHE A 206 11.12 5.28 -9.60
N CYS A 207 10.28 6.29 -9.35
CA CYS A 207 9.27 6.21 -8.31
C CYS A 207 7.86 5.85 -8.81
N LEU A 208 7.66 5.70 -10.13
CA LEU A 208 6.36 5.30 -10.69
C LEU A 208 6.47 4.18 -11.73
N LEU A 209 7.14 4.41 -12.87
CA LEU A 209 7.10 3.48 -14.02
C LEU A 209 7.81 2.17 -13.71
N LEU A 210 9.03 2.21 -13.17
CA LEU A 210 9.80 1.00 -12.85
C LEU A 210 9.11 0.14 -11.77
N PRO A 211 8.69 0.66 -10.61
CA PRO A 211 7.94 -0.11 -9.64
C PRO A 211 6.65 -0.71 -10.20
N THR A 212 5.88 0.08 -10.94
CA THR A 212 4.64 -0.37 -11.58
C THR A 212 4.89 -1.48 -12.61
N ALA A 213 5.93 -1.35 -13.43
CA ALA A 213 6.31 -2.38 -14.40
C ALA A 213 6.66 -3.72 -13.71
N VAL A 214 7.39 -3.68 -12.59
CA VAL A 214 7.71 -4.88 -11.80
C VAL A 214 6.44 -5.52 -11.22
N ILE A 215 5.50 -4.72 -10.71
CA ILE A 215 4.21 -5.20 -10.20
C ILE A 215 3.42 -5.88 -11.32
N VAL A 216 3.23 -5.22 -12.45
CA VAL A 216 2.45 -5.74 -13.60
C VAL A 216 3.11 -7.00 -14.16
N PHE A 217 4.42 -7.00 -14.37
CA PHE A 217 5.16 -8.18 -14.83
C PHE A 217 4.97 -9.36 -13.88
N SER A 218 5.15 -9.15 -12.57
CA SER A 218 5.03 -10.20 -11.55
C SER A 218 3.66 -10.85 -11.58
N TYR A 219 2.58 -10.06 -11.57
CA TYR A 219 1.22 -10.61 -11.58
C TYR A 219 0.82 -11.20 -12.93
N ALA A 220 1.27 -10.66 -14.06
CA ALA A 220 1.06 -11.26 -15.37
C ALA A 220 1.66 -12.68 -15.44
N LYS A 221 2.90 -12.86 -14.96
CA LYS A 221 3.56 -14.17 -14.90
C LYS A 221 2.88 -15.14 -13.93
N ILE A 222 2.43 -14.66 -12.76
CA ILE A 222 1.67 -15.46 -11.79
C ILE A 222 0.36 -15.95 -12.41
N ILE A 223 -0.40 -15.07 -13.05
CA ILE A 223 -1.70 -15.43 -13.69
C ILE A 223 -1.47 -16.47 -14.79
N ALA A 224 -0.46 -16.28 -15.63
CA ALA A 224 -0.11 -17.24 -16.68
C ALA A 224 0.25 -18.60 -16.09
N LYS A 225 1.08 -18.66 -15.03
CA LYS A 225 1.46 -19.91 -14.35
C LYS A 225 0.28 -20.60 -13.70
N VAL A 226 -0.59 -19.87 -13.01
CA VAL A 226 -1.78 -20.45 -12.35
C VAL A 226 -2.76 -21.01 -13.36
N LYS A 227 -2.97 -20.34 -14.51
CA LYS A 227 -3.81 -20.87 -15.61
C LYS A 227 -3.24 -22.17 -16.19
N SER A 228 -1.93 -22.23 -16.44
CA SER A 228 -1.26 -23.44 -16.96
C SER A 228 -1.35 -24.61 -15.93
N SER A 229 -1.08 -24.34 -14.66
CA SER A 229 -1.09 -25.37 -13.61
C SER A 229 -2.50 -25.87 -13.27
N ALA A 230 -3.56 -25.09 -13.49
CA ALA A 230 -4.94 -25.56 -13.30
C ALA A 230 -5.31 -26.69 -14.27
N GLN A 231 -4.62 -26.80 -15.40
CA GLN A 231 -4.77 -27.89 -16.35
C GLN A 231 -3.98 -29.17 -15.94
N GLU A 232 -2.91 -29.02 -15.14
CA GLU A 232 -2.05 -30.14 -14.71
C GLU A 232 -2.48 -30.77 -13.37
N VAL A 233 -3.13 -29.99 -12.46
CA VAL A 233 -3.37 -30.37 -11.04
C VAL A 233 -4.56 -31.33 -10.84
N ALA A 234 -5.22 -31.80 -11.88
CA ALA A 234 -6.25 -32.85 -11.73
C ALA A 234 -5.72 -34.18 -11.12
N HIS A 235 -4.40 -34.30 -10.85
CA HIS A 235 -3.77 -35.60 -10.51
C HIS A 235 -2.87 -35.64 -9.28
N PHE A 236 -2.75 -34.64 -8.38
CA PHE A 236 -1.75 -34.67 -7.29
C PHE A 236 -2.25 -34.38 -5.87
N ASP A 237 -1.61 -35.05 -4.93
CA ASP A 237 -1.65 -35.29 -3.49
C ASP A 237 -2.19 -34.18 -2.55
N THR A 238 -3.06 -34.54 -1.60
CA THR A 238 -3.90 -33.69 -0.74
C THR A 238 -3.13 -32.81 0.27
N ARG A 239 -1.91 -33.19 0.67
CA ARG A 239 -1.14 -32.48 1.73
C ARG A 239 -0.43 -31.24 1.19
N ASN A 240 0.04 -31.31 -0.04
CA ASN A 240 0.70 -30.19 -0.74
C ASN A 240 -0.32 -29.13 -1.19
N GLN A 241 -1.57 -29.55 -1.37
CA GLN A 241 -2.67 -28.72 -1.85
C GLN A 241 -3.08 -27.59 -0.86
N ASN A 242 -2.97 -27.82 0.47
CA ASN A 242 -3.34 -26.82 1.48
C ASN A 242 -2.35 -25.64 1.53
N ASN A 243 -1.04 -25.89 1.40
CA ASN A 243 -0.03 -24.83 1.38
C ASN A 243 -0.11 -24.03 0.08
N HIS A 244 -0.31 -24.68 -1.05
CA HIS A 244 -0.48 -24.04 -2.36
C HIS A 244 -1.74 -23.17 -2.40
N THR A 245 -2.85 -23.64 -1.85
CA THR A 245 -4.11 -22.87 -1.75
C THR A 245 -3.93 -21.61 -0.90
N LEU A 246 -3.15 -21.68 0.20
CA LEU A 246 -2.85 -20.53 1.04
C LEU A 246 -2.01 -19.47 0.30
N GLU A 247 -0.96 -19.90 -0.40
CA GLU A 247 -0.10 -18.99 -1.17
C GLU A 247 -0.89 -18.31 -2.31
N ILE A 248 -1.78 -19.03 -3.00
CA ILE A 248 -2.67 -18.41 -4.01
C ILE A 248 -3.61 -17.38 -3.39
N LYS A 249 -4.20 -17.66 -2.21
CA LYS A 249 -5.05 -16.68 -1.51
C LYS A 249 -4.28 -15.42 -1.14
N LEU A 250 -3.09 -15.56 -0.56
CA LEU A 250 -2.21 -14.43 -0.20
C LEU A 250 -1.83 -13.61 -1.44
N THR A 251 -1.59 -14.28 -2.56
CA THR A 251 -1.28 -13.63 -3.83
C THR A 251 -2.47 -12.85 -4.38
N LYS A 252 -3.70 -13.40 -4.32
CA LYS A 252 -4.91 -12.67 -4.71
C LYS A 252 -5.13 -11.41 -3.90
N VAL A 253 -4.92 -11.48 -2.57
CA VAL A 253 -4.99 -10.29 -1.69
C VAL A 253 -3.97 -9.25 -2.11
N ALA A 254 -2.71 -9.64 -2.28
CA ALA A 254 -1.64 -8.72 -2.68
C ALA A 254 -1.90 -8.11 -4.07
N MET A 255 -2.44 -8.88 -5.02
CA MET A 255 -2.84 -8.38 -6.34
C MET A 255 -3.94 -7.32 -6.24
N LEU A 256 -4.97 -7.55 -5.41
CA LEU A 256 -6.06 -6.59 -5.21
C LEU A 256 -5.57 -5.30 -4.56
N ILE A 257 -4.64 -5.38 -3.61
CA ILE A 257 -4.00 -4.23 -2.99
C ILE A 257 -3.26 -3.40 -4.03
N CYS A 258 -2.42 -4.04 -4.84
CA CYS A 258 -1.67 -3.36 -5.91
C CYS A 258 -2.62 -2.75 -6.95
N ALA A 259 -3.65 -3.48 -7.38
CA ALA A 259 -4.64 -2.98 -8.33
C ALA A 259 -5.40 -1.78 -7.78
N GLY A 260 -5.87 -1.83 -6.53
CA GLY A 260 -6.56 -0.73 -5.86
C GLY A 260 -5.69 0.52 -5.75
N PHE A 261 -4.41 0.34 -5.40
CA PHE A 261 -3.44 1.44 -5.36
C PHE A 261 -3.24 2.06 -6.74
N LEU A 262 -2.97 1.25 -7.78
CA LEU A 262 -2.73 1.75 -9.12
C LEU A 262 -3.96 2.45 -9.69
N ILE A 263 -5.17 1.91 -9.52
CA ILE A 263 -6.42 2.55 -9.96
C ILE A 263 -6.60 3.92 -9.29
N ALA A 264 -6.24 4.05 -8.02
CA ALA A 264 -6.33 5.33 -7.31
C ALA A 264 -5.28 6.35 -7.76
N TRP A 265 -4.05 5.91 -8.09
CA TRP A 265 -2.94 6.80 -8.40
C TRP A 265 -2.77 7.13 -9.89
N ILE A 266 -3.21 6.26 -10.81
CA ILE A 266 -3.03 6.47 -12.26
C ILE A 266 -3.66 7.80 -12.73
N PRO A 267 -4.90 8.18 -12.34
CA PRO A 267 -5.47 9.46 -12.77
C PRO A 267 -4.63 10.65 -12.32
N TYR A 268 -4.13 10.63 -11.08
CA TYR A 268 -3.25 11.68 -10.54
C TYR A 268 -1.92 11.72 -11.31
N ALA A 269 -1.32 10.57 -11.60
CA ALA A 269 -0.08 10.49 -12.36
C ALA A 269 -0.24 11.05 -13.78
N ILE A 270 -1.38 10.79 -14.45
CA ILE A 270 -1.68 11.34 -15.78
C ILE A 270 -1.76 12.86 -15.72
N VAL A 271 -2.51 13.43 -14.76
CA VAL A 271 -2.62 14.88 -14.59
C VAL A 271 -1.27 15.50 -14.25
N SER A 272 -0.47 14.88 -13.39
CA SER A 272 0.88 15.34 -13.04
C SER A 272 1.83 15.35 -14.24
N MET A 273 1.80 14.31 -15.09
CA MET A 273 2.58 14.27 -16.33
C MET A 273 2.11 15.35 -17.31
N TRP A 274 0.80 15.56 -17.41
CA TRP A 274 0.27 16.62 -18.26
C TRP A 274 0.69 18.01 -17.77
N SER A 275 0.67 18.24 -16.45
CA SER A 275 1.17 19.47 -15.83
C SER A 275 2.66 19.70 -16.04
N ALA A 276 3.45 18.62 -16.11
CA ALA A 276 4.89 18.70 -16.31
C ALA A 276 5.32 18.97 -17.77
N PHE A 277 4.59 18.42 -18.75
CA PHE A 277 5.02 18.39 -20.16
C PHE A 277 3.99 18.92 -21.15
N GLY A 278 2.74 19.11 -20.72
CA GLY A 278 1.66 19.61 -21.55
C GLY A 278 1.54 21.13 -21.52
N ASN A 279 0.46 21.65 -22.10
CA ASN A 279 0.12 23.07 -22.00
C ASN A 279 -0.34 23.39 -20.57
N PRO A 280 0.31 24.35 -19.86
CA PRO A 280 0.04 24.67 -18.46
C PRO A 280 -1.44 24.95 -18.14
N ASP A 281 -2.14 25.64 -19.05
CA ASP A 281 -3.52 26.11 -18.84
C ASP A 281 -4.58 25.18 -19.45
N SER A 282 -4.19 23.99 -19.94
CA SER A 282 -5.09 23.07 -20.61
C SER A 282 -5.89 22.15 -19.68
N VAL A 283 -5.47 22.04 -18.40
CA VAL A 283 -6.18 21.25 -17.40
C VAL A 283 -7.00 22.20 -16.52
N PRO A 284 -8.33 22.17 -16.59
CA PRO A 284 -9.17 22.93 -15.64
C PRO A 284 -8.86 22.51 -14.19
N ILE A 285 -8.85 23.47 -13.29
CA ILE A 285 -8.46 23.28 -11.88
C ILE A 285 -9.33 22.21 -11.21
N GLU A 286 -10.63 22.21 -11.51
CA GLU A 286 -11.59 21.26 -10.99
C GLU A 286 -11.25 19.80 -11.36
N PHE A 287 -10.66 19.57 -12.54
CA PHE A 287 -10.21 18.26 -12.98
C PHE A 287 -8.92 17.79 -12.28
N SER A 288 -8.17 18.66 -11.61
CA SER A 288 -6.99 18.27 -10.82
C SER A 288 -7.38 17.78 -9.42
N VAL A 289 -8.49 18.23 -8.87
CA VAL A 289 -8.97 17.87 -7.51
C VAL A 289 -9.39 16.42 -7.41
N VAL A 290 -10.22 15.94 -8.35
CA VAL A 290 -10.78 14.57 -8.29
C VAL A 290 -9.68 13.50 -8.29
N PRO A 291 -8.68 13.53 -9.19
CA PRO A 291 -7.54 12.60 -9.13
C PRO A 291 -6.75 12.69 -7.83
N THR A 292 -6.54 13.91 -7.30
CA THR A 292 -5.84 14.08 -6.02
C THR A 292 -6.61 13.45 -4.85
N LEU A 293 -7.93 13.66 -4.78
CA LEU A 293 -8.78 13.05 -3.75
C LEU A 293 -8.82 11.52 -3.89
N LEU A 294 -8.86 11.01 -5.12
CA LEU A 294 -8.81 9.57 -5.40
C LEU A 294 -7.48 8.96 -4.94
N ALA A 295 -6.34 9.58 -5.28
CA ALA A 295 -5.03 9.14 -4.80
C ALA A 295 -4.95 9.14 -3.26
N LYS A 296 -5.50 10.17 -2.59
CA LYS A 296 -5.55 10.24 -1.12
C LYS A 296 -6.44 9.15 -0.49
N SER A 297 -7.37 8.54 -1.22
CA SER A 297 -8.20 7.43 -0.74
C SER A 297 -7.50 6.08 -0.73
N ALA A 298 -6.39 5.92 -1.47
CA ALA A 298 -5.68 4.63 -1.61
C ALA A 298 -5.35 3.98 -0.27
N ALA A 299 -4.95 4.77 0.73
CA ALA A 299 -4.60 4.29 2.07
C ALA A 299 -5.78 3.62 2.84
N MET A 300 -7.03 3.82 2.41
CA MET A 300 -8.20 3.19 3.02
C MET A 300 -8.46 1.79 2.47
N TYR A 301 -8.02 1.49 1.23
CA TYR A 301 -8.41 0.25 0.55
C TYR A 301 -7.79 -1.00 1.18
N ASN A 302 -6.55 -0.90 1.66
CA ASN A 302 -5.80 -2.03 2.18
C ASN A 302 -6.49 -2.73 3.37
N PRO A 303 -6.92 -2.03 4.44
CA PRO A 303 -7.66 -2.65 5.54
C PRO A 303 -8.98 -3.31 5.09
N ILE A 304 -9.68 -2.70 4.14
CA ILE A 304 -10.93 -3.25 3.59
C ILE A 304 -10.66 -4.55 2.86
N ILE A 305 -9.64 -4.58 1.99
CA ILE A 305 -9.25 -5.79 1.24
C ILE A 305 -8.86 -6.91 2.21
N TYR A 306 -8.08 -6.63 3.27
CA TYR A 306 -7.73 -7.63 4.28
C TYR A 306 -8.95 -8.21 4.98
N GLN A 307 -9.96 -7.41 5.29
CA GLN A 307 -11.16 -7.87 5.97
C GLN A 307 -12.09 -8.68 5.06
N VAL A 308 -12.27 -8.24 3.81
CA VAL A 308 -13.20 -8.86 2.86
C VAL A 308 -12.64 -10.16 2.29
N VAL A 309 -11.35 -10.19 1.95
CA VAL A 309 -10.75 -11.34 1.23
C VAL A 309 -10.12 -12.35 2.17
N ASP A 310 -9.60 -11.93 3.33
CA ASP A 310 -8.92 -12.84 4.26
C ASP A 310 -9.54 -12.87 5.66
N TYR A 311 -10.68 -13.57 5.78
CA TYR A 311 -11.34 -13.88 7.06
C TYR A 311 -10.41 -14.53 8.11
N LYS A 312 -9.23 -15.01 7.73
CA LYS A 312 -8.21 -15.60 8.60
C LYS A 312 -7.19 -14.61 9.17
N PHE A 313 -7.14 -13.38 8.68
CA PHE A 313 -6.40 -12.29 9.33
C PHE A 313 -7.05 -11.86 10.65
N ASN A 314 -8.26 -12.34 10.97
CA ASN A 314 -8.84 -12.24 12.30
C ASN A 314 -8.02 -13.06 13.31
N CYS A 315 -6.85 -12.53 13.68
CA CYS A 315 -5.95 -13.08 14.71
C CYS A 315 -6.60 -13.18 16.11
N CYS A 316 -7.86 -12.87 16.27
CA CYS A 316 -8.58 -12.82 17.56
C CYS A 316 -9.86 -13.63 17.62
N ARG A 317 -10.12 -14.60 16.74
CA ARG A 317 -11.12 -15.61 17.11
C ARG A 317 -10.45 -16.57 18.07
N PRO A 318 -10.88 -16.65 19.37
CA PRO A 318 -10.46 -17.75 20.23
C PRO A 318 -10.84 -19.03 19.50
N ARG A 319 -9.86 -19.87 19.23
CA ARG A 319 -10.06 -21.21 18.68
C ARG A 319 -10.96 -21.92 19.70
N LYS A 320 -12.26 -21.91 19.44
CA LYS A 320 -13.21 -22.62 20.29
C LYS A 320 -12.69 -24.04 20.44
N SER A 321 -12.61 -24.49 21.67
CA SER A 321 -12.16 -25.79 22.16
C SER A 321 -13.04 -26.98 21.68
N LEU A 322 -13.38 -27.04 20.40
CA LEU A 322 -14.13 -28.15 19.79
C LEU A 322 -13.26 -29.38 19.48
N GLN A 323 -11.91 -29.24 19.61
CA GLN A 323 -11.02 -30.39 19.37
C GLN A 323 -10.76 -31.22 20.63
N LYS A 324 -11.19 -30.77 21.84
CA LYS A 324 -11.08 -31.57 23.08
C LYS A 324 -12.26 -32.52 23.27
N SER A 325 -13.39 -32.32 22.59
CA SER A 325 -14.54 -33.23 22.68
C SER A 325 -14.34 -34.49 21.85
N ASN A 326 -13.77 -34.42 20.65
CA ASN A 326 -13.58 -35.60 19.81
C ASN A 326 -12.44 -36.50 20.28
N SER A 327 -11.38 -35.98 20.93
CA SER A 327 -10.33 -36.80 21.51
C SER A 327 -10.82 -37.59 22.75
N ARG A 328 -11.79 -37.09 23.50
CA ARG A 328 -12.40 -37.81 24.63
C ARG A 328 -13.34 -38.93 24.15
N ILE A 329 -14.04 -38.73 23.05
CA ILE A 329 -14.94 -39.77 22.48
C ILE A 329 -14.10 -40.92 21.91
N TYR A 330 -12.99 -40.69 21.25
CA TYR A 330 -12.07 -41.76 20.79
C TYR A 330 -11.34 -42.45 21.93
N ALA A 331 -11.01 -41.78 23.04
CA ALA A 331 -10.39 -42.39 24.22
C ALA A 331 -11.35 -43.31 24.97
N ILE A 332 -12.66 -43.00 25.01
CA ILE A 332 -13.67 -43.83 25.66
C ILE A 332 -14.02 -45.06 24.80
N SER A 333 -13.95 -44.97 23.46
CA SER A 333 -14.19 -46.12 22.58
C SER A 333 -13.03 -47.13 22.54
N SER A 334 -11.78 -46.68 22.77
CA SER A 334 -10.61 -47.57 22.81
C SER A 334 -10.48 -48.31 24.16
N CYS A 335 -11.01 -47.71 25.25
CA CYS A 335 -10.94 -48.35 26.59
C CYS A 335 -12.01 -49.46 26.80
N ARG A 336 -12.97 -49.66 25.83
CA ARG A 336 -13.99 -50.67 25.92
C ARG A 336 -13.64 -51.98 25.17
N ARG A 337 -12.44 -52.09 24.58
CA ARG A 337 -11.97 -53.27 23.80
C ARG A 337 -10.84 -54.08 24.47
N SER A 338 -10.56 -53.86 25.74
CA SER A 338 -9.55 -54.65 26.46
C SER A 338 -10.11 -55.18 27.76
N LEU A 339 -11.07 -56.16 27.63
CA LEU A 339 -11.38 -57.13 28.69
C LEU A 339 -11.00 -58.51 28.17
N PRO A 340 -10.13 -59.24 28.87
CA PRO A 340 -9.74 -60.59 28.44
C PRO A 340 -10.88 -61.57 28.80
N SER A 341 -11.27 -62.39 27.83
CA SER A 341 -12.09 -63.58 28.06
C SER A 341 -11.28 -64.63 28.77
N THR A 342 -11.66 -64.94 30.01
CA THR A 342 -11.26 -66.17 30.70
C THR A 342 -11.93 -67.36 30.04
N GLU A 343 -11.15 -68.23 29.38
CA GLU A 343 -11.59 -69.61 29.07
C GLU A 343 -10.83 -70.58 29.95
N GLU A 344 -11.62 -71.42 30.66
CA GLU A 344 -11.19 -72.49 31.50
C GLU A 344 -10.48 -73.60 30.67
N SER A 345 -9.36 -74.09 31.16
CA SER A 345 -8.74 -75.32 30.68
C SER A 345 -9.32 -76.55 31.38
N VAL A 346 -10.00 -77.34 30.66
CA VAL A 346 -10.27 -78.72 31.07
C VAL A 346 -9.22 -79.67 30.44
N GLY A 347 -8.48 -80.35 31.30
CA GLY A 347 -7.51 -81.33 30.87
C GLY A 347 -8.13 -82.60 30.38
N LYS A 348 -7.41 -83.35 29.52
CA LYS A 348 -7.48 -84.79 29.38
C LYS A 348 -6.08 -85.31 29.06
N HIS A 349 -5.80 -86.37 29.81
CA HIS A 349 -4.68 -87.32 29.73
C HIS A 349 -4.73 -88.20 28.46
N GLU A 350 -3.54 -88.90 28.27
CA GLU A 350 -3.28 -90.12 27.50
C GLU A 350 -2.98 -89.88 26.00
N GLU A 351 -1.90 -90.35 25.41
CA GLU A 351 -0.81 -91.37 25.65
C GLU A 351 0.46 -90.95 24.98
#